data_d3b725cf295b47202c11a570bf943085
#
_entry.id   d3b725cf295b47202c11a570bf943085
#
_cell.length_a   1.000
_cell.length_b   1.000
_cell.length_c   1.000
_cell.angle_alpha   90.00
_cell.angle_beta   90.00
_cell.angle_gamma   90.00
#
_symmetry.space_group_name_H-M   'P 1'
#
loop_
_entity.id
_entity.type
_entity.pdbx_description
1 polymer ?
#
loop_
_entity_poly.entity_id
_entity_poly.type
_entity_poly.pdbx_seq_one_letter_code
_entity_poly.pdbx_strand_id
1 'polypeptide(L)'
;MIKVSILSMMLFMKPEITNSPEETKKLAKEIASKLKGGETIGLIGELGAGKTVFVQGLAKGLGVKETVNSPTFVLMKVYKIRDSRFAIRDLVHIDCYRLSNSQELLNIGVQEYFGRKDAVVVIEWAEKVKDLLPKNSMMIEFKEGENENQRIIEINRF
;
A
#
# COMPACT_ATOMS: atom_id res chain seq x y z
N MET A 1 -24.30 -24.18 -9.91
CA MET A 1 -23.89 -23.06 -9.04
C MET A 1 -22.53 -22.56 -9.50
N ILE A 2 -22.49 -21.43 -10.16
CA ILE A 2 -21.24 -20.82 -10.63
C ILE A 2 -20.53 -20.29 -9.39
N LYS A 3 -19.40 -20.90 -8.99
CA LYS A 3 -18.47 -20.28 -8.03
C LYS A 3 -17.91 -19.04 -8.71
N VAL A 4 -18.57 -17.91 -8.53
CA VAL A 4 -17.95 -16.62 -8.81
C VAL A 4 -16.77 -16.52 -7.85
N SER A 5 -15.58 -16.68 -8.37
CA SER A 5 -14.35 -16.56 -7.60
C SER A 5 -14.34 -15.16 -6.97
N ILE A 6 -13.92 -15.05 -5.71
CA ILE A 6 -13.69 -13.78 -5.02
C ILE A 6 -12.77 -12.86 -5.88
N LEU A 7 -11.93 -13.46 -6.72
CA LEU A 7 -11.12 -12.81 -7.74
C LEU A 7 -11.96 -12.04 -8.79
N SER A 8 -13.14 -12.57 -9.18
CA SER A 8 -14.04 -11.93 -10.15
C SER A 8 -14.81 -10.75 -9.55
N MET A 9 -15.06 -10.76 -8.24
CA MET A 9 -15.71 -9.63 -7.53
C MET A 9 -14.78 -8.43 -7.33
N MET A 10 -13.46 -8.61 -7.39
CA MET A 10 -12.48 -7.53 -7.19
C MET A 10 -12.11 -6.79 -8.49
N LEU A 11 -12.51 -7.29 -9.65
CA LEU A 11 -12.17 -6.70 -10.97
C LEU A 11 -12.98 -5.44 -11.30
N PHE A 12 -14.03 -5.11 -10.55
CA PHE A 12 -14.88 -3.93 -10.75
C PHE A 12 -15.31 -3.33 -9.40
N MET A 13 -14.37 -3.06 -8.51
CA MET A 13 -14.71 -2.28 -7.32
C MET A 13 -14.99 -0.84 -7.76
N LYS A 14 -16.15 -0.32 -7.36
CA LYS A 14 -16.42 1.11 -7.52
C LYS A 14 -15.34 1.89 -6.77
N PRO A 15 -14.93 3.06 -7.30
CA PRO A 15 -14.03 3.94 -6.57
C PRO A 15 -14.58 4.23 -5.17
N GLU A 16 -13.71 4.18 -4.18
CA GLU A 16 -14.02 4.60 -2.82
C GLU A 16 -13.83 6.11 -2.70
N ILE A 17 -14.76 6.78 -2.07
CA ILE A 17 -14.67 8.22 -1.82
C ILE A 17 -14.42 8.42 -0.33
N THR A 18 -13.36 9.15 0.00
CA THR A 18 -13.06 9.57 1.38
C THR A 18 -13.07 11.09 1.45
N ASN A 19 -13.65 11.64 2.53
CA ASN A 19 -13.84 13.08 2.71
C ASN A 19 -12.91 13.68 3.76
N SER A 20 -12.05 12.84 4.34
CA SER A 20 -11.07 13.27 5.35
C SER A 20 -9.88 12.28 5.40
N PRO A 21 -8.73 12.72 5.96
CA PRO A 21 -7.62 11.80 6.26
C PRO A 21 -8.04 10.63 7.16
N GLU A 22 -8.96 10.86 8.10
CA GLU A 22 -9.48 9.83 9.00
C GLU A 22 -10.25 8.75 8.25
N GLU A 23 -11.07 9.13 7.26
CA GLU A 23 -11.78 8.19 6.41
C GLU A 23 -10.81 7.39 5.52
N THR A 24 -9.77 8.04 4.98
CA THR A 24 -8.71 7.34 4.24
C THR A 24 -7.98 6.32 5.13
N LYS A 25 -7.67 6.68 6.38
CA LYS A 25 -7.08 5.74 7.35
C LYS A 25 -8.02 4.59 7.69
N LYS A 26 -9.31 4.86 7.80
CA LYS A 26 -10.32 3.82 8.06
C LYS A 26 -10.36 2.81 6.92
N LEU A 27 -10.42 3.28 5.67
CA LEU A 27 -10.36 2.41 4.48
C LEU A 27 -9.09 1.55 4.48
N ALA A 28 -7.94 2.15 4.76
CA ALA A 28 -6.67 1.44 4.85
C ALA A 28 -6.67 0.35 5.94
N LYS A 29 -7.28 0.60 7.09
CA LYS A 29 -7.45 -0.40 8.17
C LYS A 29 -8.33 -1.57 7.74
N GLU A 30 -9.40 -1.30 6.99
CA GLU A 30 -10.26 -2.35 6.45
C GLU A 30 -9.50 -3.24 5.45
N ILE A 31 -8.65 -2.64 4.62
CA ILE A 31 -7.77 -3.39 3.72
C ILE A 31 -6.75 -4.21 4.53
N ALA A 32 -6.13 -3.61 5.55
CA ALA A 32 -5.17 -4.31 6.42
C ALA A 32 -5.75 -5.58 7.03
N SER A 33 -7.02 -5.57 7.43
CA SER A 33 -7.69 -6.74 8.03
C SER A 33 -7.84 -7.93 7.06
N LYS A 34 -7.69 -7.70 5.77
CA LYS A 34 -7.81 -8.72 4.71
C LYS A 34 -6.47 -9.23 4.21
N LEU A 35 -5.36 -8.61 4.62
CA LEU A 35 -4.02 -9.03 4.23
C LEU A 35 -3.61 -10.32 4.96
N LYS A 36 -2.90 -11.17 4.24
CA LYS A 36 -2.46 -12.49 4.74
C LYS A 36 -0.96 -12.63 4.84
N GLY A 37 -0.21 -11.72 4.21
CA GLY A 37 1.23 -11.76 4.03
C GLY A 37 1.62 -12.20 2.61
N GLY A 38 2.68 -11.59 2.10
CA GLY A 38 3.15 -11.77 0.74
C GLY A 38 2.64 -10.72 -0.25
N GLU A 39 1.70 -9.87 0.17
CA GLU A 39 1.15 -8.83 -0.71
C GLU A 39 2.13 -7.69 -0.93
N THR A 40 2.12 -7.18 -2.16
CA THR A 40 2.73 -5.90 -2.53
C THR A 40 1.64 -4.93 -2.94
N ILE A 41 1.66 -3.74 -2.35
CA ILE A 41 0.68 -2.67 -2.57
C ILE A 41 1.42 -1.46 -3.15
N GLY A 42 1.08 -1.08 -4.37
CA GLY A 42 1.60 0.12 -5.01
C GLY A 42 0.61 1.28 -4.87
N LEU A 43 1.08 2.42 -4.43
CA LEU A 43 0.29 3.64 -4.28
C LEU A 43 0.71 4.65 -5.34
N ILE A 44 -0.26 5.14 -6.09
CA ILE A 44 -0.11 6.10 -7.18
C ILE A 44 -0.94 7.34 -6.88
N GLY A 45 -0.40 8.50 -7.16
CA GLY A 45 -1.10 9.78 -6.98
C GLY A 45 -0.13 10.94 -6.81
N GLU A 46 -0.61 12.14 -7.08
CA GLU A 46 0.15 13.37 -6.94
C GLU A 46 0.63 13.62 -5.50
N LEU A 47 1.55 14.54 -5.35
CA LEU A 47 2.02 14.98 -4.04
C LEU A 47 0.83 15.52 -3.23
N GLY A 48 0.71 15.08 -1.98
CA GLY A 48 -0.42 15.44 -1.12
C GLY A 48 -1.73 14.68 -1.38
N ALA A 49 -1.74 13.69 -2.28
CA ALA A 49 -2.94 12.91 -2.59
C ALA A 49 -3.41 11.97 -1.47
N GLY A 50 -2.61 11.79 -0.40
CA GLY A 50 -2.99 10.97 0.75
C GLY A 50 -2.34 9.59 0.80
N LYS A 51 -1.31 9.33 0.00
CA LYS A 51 -0.59 8.04 0.00
C LYS A 51 -0.02 7.69 1.37
N THR A 52 0.72 8.62 1.99
CA THR A 52 1.31 8.41 3.33
C THR A 52 0.23 8.27 4.41
N VAL A 53 -0.86 9.02 4.30
CA VAL A 53 -2.03 8.89 5.19
C VAL A 53 -2.62 7.48 5.12
N PHE A 54 -2.71 6.92 3.92
CA PHE A 54 -3.15 5.55 3.71
C PHE A 54 -2.19 4.55 4.37
N VAL A 55 -0.87 4.72 4.21
CA VAL A 55 0.12 3.85 4.86
C VAL A 55 0.02 3.91 6.38
N GLN A 56 -0.23 5.08 6.96
CA GLN A 56 -0.47 5.23 8.40
C GLN A 56 -1.68 4.41 8.86
N GLY A 57 -2.77 4.46 8.10
CA GLY A 57 -3.97 3.65 8.37
C GLY A 57 -3.71 2.14 8.26
N LEU A 58 -2.98 1.74 7.21
CA LEU A 58 -2.59 0.35 6.97
C LEU A 58 -1.73 -0.19 8.14
N ALA A 59 -0.70 0.56 8.51
CA ALA A 59 0.19 0.22 9.61
C ALA A 59 -0.55 0.09 10.94
N LYS A 60 -1.45 1.03 11.23
CA LYS A 60 -2.30 0.97 12.44
C LYS A 60 -3.22 -0.24 12.42
N GLY A 61 -3.79 -0.58 11.27
CA GLY A 61 -4.61 -1.78 11.08
C GLY A 61 -3.84 -3.07 11.31
N LEU A 62 -2.56 -3.12 10.96
CA LEU A 62 -1.66 -4.25 11.20
C LEU A 62 -1.06 -4.27 12.61
N GLY A 63 -1.36 -3.29 13.46
CA GLY A 63 -0.87 -3.25 14.85
C GLY A 63 0.55 -2.70 15.00
N VAL A 64 1.06 -1.94 14.04
CA VAL A 64 2.32 -1.20 14.19
C VAL A 64 2.17 -0.16 15.28
N LYS A 65 3.10 -0.14 16.23
CA LYS A 65 3.09 0.78 17.39
C LYS A 65 3.87 2.07 17.12
N GLU A 66 4.81 2.03 16.19
CA GLU A 66 5.63 3.19 15.83
C GLU A 66 4.84 4.21 15.04
N THR A 67 5.27 5.47 15.12
CA THR A 67 4.78 6.53 14.21
C THR A 67 5.29 6.28 12.79
N VAL A 68 4.36 6.22 11.85
CA VAL A 68 4.67 5.98 10.43
C VAL A 68 4.76 7.31 9.69
N ASN A 69 5.93 7.57 9.14
CA ASN A 69 6.22 8.72 8.29
C ASN A 69 6.78 8.23 6.95
N SER A 70 6.68 9.07 5.92
CA SER A 70 7.27 8.73 4.62
C SER A 70 8.78 8.57 4.72
N PRO A 71 9.36 7.45 4.22
CA PRO A 71 10.79 7.21 4.22
C PRO A 71 11.50 7.85 3.02
N THR A 72 11.09 9.05 2.59
CA THR A 72 11.60 9.71 1.37
C THR A 72 13.13 9.79 1.32
N PHE A 73 13.78 10.02 2.44
CA PHE A 73 15.25 10.19 2.50
C PHE A 73 16.03 8.88 2.60
N VAL A 74 15.43 7.84 3.20
CA VAL A 74 16.06 6.52 3.39
C VAL A 74 15.53 5.47 2.43
N LEU A 75 14.56 5.83 1.59
CA LEU A 75 13.85 5.03 0.60
C LEU A 75 13.00 3.91 1.18
N MET A 76 13.45 3.19 2.18
CA MET A 76 12.76 2.03 2.76
C MET A 76 12.86 2.02 4.28
N LYS A 77 11.74 1.73 4.94
CA LYS A 77 11.70 1.47 6.38
C LYS A 77 10.87 0.21 6.65
N VAL A 78 11.37 -0.63 7.54
CA VAL A 78 10.67 -1.85 7.98
C VAL A 78 10.11 -1.63 9.39
N TYR A 79 8.79 -1.76 9.51
CA TYR A 79 8.08 -1.70 10.79
C TYR A 79 7.77 -3.11 11.27
N LYS A 80 8.12 -3.42 12.51
CA LYS A 80 7.84 -4.72 13.11
C LYS A 80 6.41 -4.80 13.64
N ILE A 81 5.69 -5.85 13.24
CA ILE A 81 4.35 -6.15 13.68
C ILE A 81 4.44 -7.23 14.77
N ARG A 82 4.04 -6.85 15.98
CA ARG A 82 4.08 -7.74 17.15
C ARG A 82 2.70 -8.25 17.55
N ASP A 83 1.68 -7.87 16.80
CA ASP A 83 0.31 -8.29 17.06
C ASP A 83 0.13 -9.76 16.63
N SER A 84 -0.15 -10.62 17.60
CA SER A 84 -0.30 -12.07 17.39
C SER A 84 -1.52 -12.46 16.54
N ARG A 85 -2.44 -11.53 16.31
CA ARG A 85 -3.61 -11.75 15.43
C ARG A 85 -3.21 -11.92 13.95
N PHE A 86 -2.02 -11.43 13.58
CA PHE A 86 -1.52 -11.50 12.21
C PHE A 86 -0.34 -12.47 12.09
N ALA A 87 -0.29 -13.21 10.99
CA ALA A 87 0.90 -13.96 10.58
C ALA A 87 1.99 -13.03 10.01
N ILE A 88 1.62 -11.80 9.63
CA ILE A 88 2.51 -10.77 9.10
C ILE A 88 3.39 -10.23 10.23
N ARG A 89 4.69 -10.18 10.01
CA ARG A 89 5.70 -9.71 10.97
C ARG A 89 6.37 -8.41 10.57
N ASP A 90 6.40 -8.12 9.27
CA ASP A 90 7.02 -6.93 8.73
C ASP A 90 6.06 -6.16 7.81
N LEU A 91 5.93 -4.86 8.06
CA LEU A 91 5.41 -3.91 7.09
C LEU A 91 6.60 -3.14 6.50
N VAL A 92 6.85 -3.31 5.23
CA VAL A 92 7.93 -2.65 4.50
C VAL A 92 7.35 -1.44 3.77
N HIS A 93 7.72 -0.25 4.20
CA HIS A 93 7.27 1.02 3.61
C HIS A 93 8.39 1.62 2.75
N ILE A 94 8.09 1.84 1.50
CA ILE A 94 9.01 2.39 0.49
C ILE A 94 8.41 3.66 -0.10
N ASP A 95 9.25 4.65 -0.34
CA ASP A 95 8.87 5.87 -1.05
C ASP A 95 9.84 6.11 -2.22
N CYS A 96 9.31 6.01 -3.43
CA CYS A 96 10.07 6.14 -4.67
C CYS A 96 10.10 7.57 -5.23
N TYR A 97 9.61 8.58 -4.49
CA TYR A 97 9.51 9.96 -4.98
C TYR A 97 10.83 10.48 -5.56
N ARG A 98 11.95 10.22 -4.89
CA ARG A 98 13.28 10.71 -5.27
C ARG A 98 14.06 9.77 -6.18
N LEU A 99 13.52 8.59 -6.51
CA LEU A 99 14.21 7.66 -7.37
C LEU A 99 14.32 8.19 -8.80
N SER A 100 15.49 8.01 -9.40
CA SER A 100 15.72 8.29 -10.81
C SER A 100 15.42 7.08 -11.70
N ASN A 101 15.60 5.88 -11.16
CA ASN A 101 15.35 4.60 -11.86
C ASN A 101 15.09 3.47 -10.86
N SER A 102 14.54 2.37 -11.34
CA SER A 102 14.18 1.22 -10.52
C SER A 102 15.39 0.44 -9.97
N GLN A 103 16.56 0.56 -10.60
CA GLN A 103 17.79 -0.10 -10.12
C GLN A 103 18.18 0.36 -8.70
N GLU A 104 17.92 1.62 -8.35
CA GLU A 104 18.18 2.14 -7.01
C GLU A 104 17.39 1.38 -5.94
N LEU A 105 16.15 0.97 -6.25
CA LEU A 105 15.33 0.18 -5.34
C LEU A 105 15.87 -1.25 -5.20
N LEU A 106 16.37 -1.85 -6.28
CA LEU A 106 17.03 -3.16 -6.23
C LEU A 106 18.28 -3.12 -5.34
N ASN A 107 19.05 -2.05 -5.43
CA ASN A 107 20.29 -1.90 -4.68
C ASN A 107 20.10 -1.88 -3.15
N ILE A 108 18.91 -1.51 -2.68
CA ILE A 108 18.59 -1.54 -1.24
C ILE A 108 17.96 -2.85 -0.78
N GLY A 109 17.88 -3.86 -1.66
CA GLY A 109 17.48 -5.22 -1.30
C GLY A 109 15.97 -5.44 -1.20
N VAL A 110 15.13 -4.66 -1.88
CA VAL A 110 13.67 -4.80 -1.84
C VAL A 110 13.20 -6.20 -2.23
N GLN A 111 13.92 -6.88 -3.10
CA GLN A 111 13.56 -8.22 -3.59
C GLN A 111 13.47 -9.27 -2.47
N GLU A 112 14.17 -9.08 -1.36
CA GLU A 112 14.11 -9.98 -0.20
C GLU A 112 12.74 -9.98 0.47
N TYR A 113 11.95 -8.93 0.24
CA TYR A 113 10.63 -8.77 0.85
C TYR A 113 9.47 -9.15 -0.08
N PHE A 114 9.66 -9.09 -1.40
CA PHE A 114 8.60 -9.41 -2.35
C PHE A 114 8.16 -10.88 -2.23
N GLY A 115 6.86 -11.10 -2.02
CA GLY A 115 6.26 -12.43 -1.89
C GLY A 115 6.61 -13.16 -0.59
N ARG A 116 7.36 -12.54 0.31
CA ARG A 116 7.67 -13.14 1.63
C ARG A 116 6.40 -13.21 2.47
N LYS A 117 6.01 -14.43 2.88
CA LYS A 117 4.71 -14.73 3.49
C LYS A 117 4.46 -14.01 4.82
N ASP A 118 5.49 -13.56 5.51
CA ASP A 118 5.39 -12.82 6.77
C ASP A 118 5.62 -11.31 6.61
N ALA A 119 5.62 -10.81 5.37
CA ALA A 119 5.79 -9.40 5.07
C ALA A 119 4.68 -8.87 4.15
N VAL A 120 4.37 -7.60 4.31
CA VAL A 120 3.61 -6.80 3.36
C VAL A 120 4.48 -5.64 2.92
N VAL A 121 4.57 -5.41 1.61
CA VAL A 121 5.33 -4.30 1.04
C VAL A 121 4.36 -3.24 0.53
N VAL A 122 4.52 -2.00 0.94
CA VAL A 122 3.77 -0.85 0.46
C VAL A 122 4.72 0.18 -0.14
N ILE A 123 4.43 0.62 -1.36
CA ILE A 123 5.33 1.45 -2.17
C ILE A 123 4.57 2.70 -2.62
N GLU A 124 4.99 3.87 -2.13
CA GLU A 124 4.53 5.16 -2.66
C GLU A 124 5.28 5.49 -3.95
N TRP A 125 4.62 6.17 -4.89
CA TRP A 125 5.13 6.47 -6.23
C TRP A 125 5.47 5.20 -7.01
N ALA A 126 4.61 4.20 -6.90
CA ALA A 126 4.83 2.87 -7.48
C ALA A 126 4.93 2.87 -9.01
N GLU A 127 4.37 3.88 -9.68
CA GLU A 127 4.49 4.07 -11.13
C GLU A 127 5.94 4.19 -11.61
N LYS A 128 6.84 4.65 -10.74
CA LYS A 128 8.27 4.79 -11.07
C LYS A 128 9.03 3.46 -11.12
N VAL A 129 8.47 2.41 -10.52
CA VAL A 129 9.10 1.10 -10.36
C VAL A 129 8.21 -0.05 -10.84
N LYS A 130 7.27 0.23 -11.75
CA LYS A 130 6.31 -0.77 -12.27
C LYS A 130 6.98 -2.03 -12.81
N ASP A 131 8.14 -1.90 -13.42
CA ASP A 131 8.94 -3.00 -13.97
C ASP A 131 9.44 -4.00 -12.91
N LEU A 132 9.51 -3.58 -11.65
CA LEU A 132 9.95 -4.41 -10.53
C LEU A 132 8.81 -5.06 -9.76
N LEU A 133 7.58 -4.55 -9.89
CA LEU A 133 6.46 -5.01 -9.08
C LEU A 133 6.07 -6.45 -9.41
N PRO A 134 5.79 -7.29 -8.40
CA PRO A 134 5.18 -8.59 -8.63
C PRO A 134 3.87 -8.47 -9.44
N LYS A 135 3.61 -9.42 -10.33
CA LYS A 135 2.43 -9.40 -11.23
C LYS A 135 1.07 -9.38 -10.52
N ASN A 136 1.02 -9.83 -9.28
CA ASN A 136 -0.21 -9.86 -8.47
C ASN A 136 -0.30 -8.70 -7.49
N SER A 137 0.48 -7.63 -7.71
CA SER A 137 0.46 -6.45 -6.86
C SER A 137 -0.91 -5.77 -6.89
N MET A 138 -1.33 -5.26 -5.73
CA MET A 138 -2.50 -4.41 -5.62
C MET A 138 -2.09 -2.97 -5.92
N MET A 139 -2.72 -2.33 -6.90
CA MET A 139 -2.46 -0.93 -7.21
C MET A 139 -3.60 -0.07 -6.71
N ILE A 140 -3.27 0.97 -5.98
CA ILE A 140 -4.23 1.93 -5.41
C ILE A 140 -3.89 3.31 -5.95
N GLU A 141 -4.80 3.87 -6.71
CA GLU A 141 -4.67 5.20 -7.29
C GLU A 141 -5.49 6.21 -6.51
N PHE A 142 -4.86 7.32 -6.14
CA PHE A 142 -5.45 8.43 -5.41
C PHE A 142 -5.64 9.62 -6.34
N LYS A 143 -6.88 10.07 -6.46
CA LYS A 143 -7.25 11.28 -7.22
C LYS A 143 -7.90 12.28 -6.28
N GLU A 144 -7.73 13.56 -6.59
CA GLU A 144 -8.48 14.62 -5.93
C GLU A 144 -9.98 14.51 -6.26
N GLY A 145 -10.83 14.81 -5.29
CA GLY A 145 -12.26 14.85 -5.46
C GLY A 145 -12.77 16.28 -5.73
N GLU A 146 -14.03 16.52 -5.37
CA GLU A 146 -14.70 17.80 -5.60
C GLU A 146 -14.21 18.92 -4.68
N ASN A 147 -13.59 18.58 -3.56
CA ASN A 147 -13.06 19.55 -2.60
C ASN A 147 -11.68 19.11 -2.06
N GLU A 148 -11.01 20.01 -1.36
CA GLU A 148 -9.64 19.86 -0.86
C GLU A 148 -9.41 18.58 -0.04
N ASN A 149 -10.40 18.16 0.75
CA ASN A 149 -10.27 17.01 1.63
C ASN A 149 -10.76 15.70 1.03
N GLN A 150 -11.43 15.78 -0.12
CA GLN A 150 -12.01 14.60 -0.76
C GLN A 150 -10.99 13.87 -1.63
N ARG A 151 -11.00 12.54 -1.55
CA ARG A 151 -10.20 11.67 -2.42
C ARG A 151 -11.08 10.63 -3.08
N ILE A 152 -10.79 10.35 -4.34
CA ILE A 152 -11.33 9.24 -5.09
C ILE A 152 -10.22 8.20 -5.15
N ILE A 153 -10.48 7.02 -4.58
CA ILE A 153 -9.47 5.96 -4.41
C ILE A 153 -9.91 4.75 -5.22
N GLU A 154 -9.13 4.42 -6.24
CA GLU A 154 -9.36 3.27 -7.11
C GLU A 154 -8.41 2.14 -6.75
N ILE A 155 -8.96 0.93 -6.53
CA ILE A 155 -8.19 -0.25 -6.14
C ILE A 155 -8.25 -1.25 -7.29
N ASN A 156 -7.09 -1.56 -7.86
CA ASN A 156 -6.93 -2.49 -8.97
C ASN A 156 -5.93 -3.59 -8.60
N ARG A 157 -6.12 -4.80 -9.12
CA ARG A 157 -5.11 -5.86 -9.10
C ARG A 157 -4.59 -6.09 -10.52
N PHE A 158 -3.30 -6.29 -10.64
CA PHE A 158 -2.69 -6.74 -11.88
C PHE A 158 -2.84 -8.25 -12.07
#